data_7ad2a20f641c09e5f0ece740c8c79298
#
_entry.id   7ad2a20f641c09e5f0ece740c8c79298
#
_cell.length_a   1.000
_cell.length_b   1.000
_cell.length_c   1.000
_cell.angle_alpha   90.00
_cell.angle_beta   90.00
_cell.angle_gamma   90.00
#
_symmetry.space_group_name_H-M   'P 1'
#
loop_
_entity.id
_entity.type
_entity.pdbx_description
1 polymer ?
#
loop_
_entity_poly.entity_id
_entity_poly.type
_entity_poly.pdbx_seq_one_letter_code
_entity_poly.pdbx_strand_id
1 'polypeptide(L)'
;MRDFIVQWLTQITAPFWQSSLSIDQFVTALQETFQMVFFSLLFGCIWGLIQGITLVVTRTGGILQNRAIYYVLNPLVNALRSLPFIILLIAVIPLTKILVGTSIGTWAAIVPLTIYVGPYLGRLIETSLLEVNEGIIESAQAMGANPWQIIVKFVIPEARSSLILNLTTGTITLIGATAMAGAVGAGGIGDLAISYGYQRFD
;
A
#
# COMPACT_ATOMS: atom_id res chain seq x y z
N MET A 1 -45.37 -20.70 -2.58
CA MET A 1 -44.42 -19.78 -1.95
C MET A 1 -43.10 -20.49 -1.58
N ARG A 2 -43.20 -21.66 -0.90
CA ARG A 2 -42.00 -22.47 -0.53
C ARG A 2 -41.19 -22.91 -1.75
N ASP A 3 -41.85 -23.39 -2.81
CA ASP A 3 -41.22 -23.91 -4.02
C ASP A 3 -40.56 -22.77 -4.83
N PHE A 4 -41.15 -21.58 -4.84
CA PHE A 4 -40.58 -20.39 -5.45
C PHE A 4 -39.27 -19.94 -4.72
N ILE A 5 -39.30 -19.95 -3.39
CA ILE A 5 -38.11 -19.59 -2.59
C ILE A 5 -36.99 -20.63 -2.78
N VAL A 6 -37.34 -21.91 -2.79
CA VAL A 6 -36.37 -23.00 -3.04
C VAL A 6 -35.78 -22.90 -4.44
N GLN A 7 -36.61 -22.66 -5.45
CA GLN A 7 -36.16 -22.51 -6.83
C GLN A 7 -35.30 -21.26 -7.02
N TRP A 8 -35.62 -20.15 -6.35
CA TRP A 8 -34.84 -18.93 -6.36
C TRP A 8 -33.49 -19.09 -5.64
N LEU A 9 -33.48 -19.75 -4.49
CA LEU A 9 -32.25 -20.09 -3.76
C LEU A 9 -31.37 -21.04 -4.58
N THR A 10 -31.91 -22.05 -5.22
CA THR A 10 -31.13 -22.95 -6.08
C THR A 10 -30.56 -22.25 -7.30
N GLN A 11 -31.28 -21.30 -7.91
CA GLN A 11 -30.73 -20.48 -9.01
C GLN A 11 -29.60 -19.57 -8.57
N ILE A 12 -29.64 -19.02 -7.37
CA ILE A 12 -28.57 -18.17 -6.84
C ILE A 12 -27.37 -19.01 -6.36
N THR A 13 -27.63 -20.16 -5.76
CA THR A 13 -26.56 -21.00 -5.21
C THR A 13 -25.96 -21.97 -6.21
N ALA A 14 -26.69 -22.34 -7.28
CA ALA A 14 -26.20 -23.25 -8.31
C ALA A 14 -24.89 -22.80 -8.96
N PRO A 15 -24.67 -21.51 -9.26
CA PRO A 15 -23.36 -21.03 -9.76
C PRO A 15 -22.21 -21.32 -8.80
N PHE A 16 -22.42 -21.20 -7.48
CA PHE A 16 -21.38 -21.45 -6.48
C PHE A 16 -20.96 -22.92 -6.41
N TRP A 17 -21.87 -23.86 -6.73
CA TRP A 17 -21.58 -25.30 -6.70
C TRP A 17 -21.13 -25.86 -8.05
N GLN A 18 -21.30 -25.08 -9.12
CA GLN A 18 -20.91 -25.45 -10.49
C GLN A 18 -19.65 -24.71 -10.95
N SER A 19 -19.06 -23.91 -10.06
CA SER A 19 -17.81 -23.21 -10.34
C SER A 19 -16.71 -24.19 -10.73
N SER A 20 -16.03 -23.91 -11.83
CA SER A 20 -14.87 -24.69 -12.28
C SER A 20 -13.62 -24.38 -11.43
N LEU A 21 -13.74 -23.47 -10.47
CA LEU A 21 -12.68 -23.07 -9.56
C LEU A 21 -12.42 -24.15 -8.50
N SER A 22 -11.23 -24.70 -8.48
CA SER A 22 -10.83 -25.65 -7.42
C SER A 22 -10.44 -24.91 -6.13
N ILE A 23 -10.64 -25.59 -4.98
CA ILE A 23 -10.22 -25.07 -3.67
C ILE A 23 -8.72 -24.79 -3.67
N ASP A 24 -7.91 -25.65 -4.30
CA ASP A 24 -6.46 -25.48 -4.37
C ASP A 24 -6.05 -24.20 -5.15
N GLN A 25 -6.77 -23.87 -6.23
CA GLN A 25 -6.56 -22.62 -6.96
C GLN A 25 -6.90 -21.41 -6.13
N PHE A 26 -7.99 -21.47 -5.38
CA PHE A 26 -8.38 -20.39 -4.48
C PHE A 26 -7.35 -20.16 -3.36
N VAL A 27 -6.90 -21.25 -2.71
CA VAL A 27 -5.87 -21.18 -1.66
C VAL A 27 -4.55 -20.64 -2.22
N THR A 28 -4.15 -21.08 -3.40
CA THR A 28 -2.93 -20.56 -4.06
C THR A 28 -3.05 -19.07 -4.33
N ALA A 29 -4.16 -18.62 -4.89
CA ALA A 29 -4.40 -17.20 -5.16
C ALA A 29 -4.44 -16.35 -3.88
N LEU A 30 -4.99 -16.90 -2.79
CA LEU A 30 -4.96 -16.24 -1.48
C LEU A 30 -3.52 -16.07 -0.96
N GLN A 31 -2.69 -17.12 -1.10
CA GLN A 31 -1.27 -17.07 -0.73
C GLN A 31 -0.50 -16.05 -1.57
N GLU A 32 -0.72 -16.01 -2.88
CA GLU A 32 -0.09 -15.04 -3.78
C GLU A 32 -0.49 -13.60 -3.42
N THR A 33 -1.77 -13.35 -3.17
CA THR A 33 -2.23 -12.02 -2.71
C THR A 33 -1.59 -11.64 -1.38
N PHE A 34 -1.54 -12.56 -0.43
CA PHE A 34 -0.87 -12.32 0.85
C PHE A 34 0.61 -12.01 0.69
N GLN A 35 1.33 -12.73 -0.17
CA GLN A 35 2.73 -12.46 -0.48
C GLN A 35 2.91 -11.06 -1.08
N MET A 36 2.10 -10.70 -2.09
CA MET A 36 2.14 -9.36 -2.69
C MET A 36 1.93 -8.27 -1.63
N VAL A 37 0.88 -8.40 -0.81
CA VAL A 37 0.57 -7.42 0.23
C VAL A 37 1.68 -7.35 1.27
N PHE A 38 2.13 -8.48 1.80
CA PHE A 38 3.12 -8.52 2.87
C PHE A 38 4.46 -7.89 2.47
N PHE A 39 5.04 -8.34 1.35
CA PHE A 39 6.33 -7.82 0.92
C PHE A 39 6.26 -6.37 0.43
N SER A 40 5.22 -6.02 -0.31
CA SER A 40 5.06 -4.64 -0.77
C SER A 40 4.80 -3.68 0.41
N LEU A 41 4.04 -4.10 1.41
CA LEU A 41 3.82 -3.33 2.63
C LEU A 41 5.10 -3.19 3.44
N LEU A 42 5.87 -4.26 3.60
CA LEU A 42 7.15 -4.26 4.32
C LEU A 42 8.13 -3.24 3.71
N PHE A 43 8.40 -3.35 2.41
CA PHE A 43 9.30 -2.42 1.71
C PHE A 43 8.71 -1.01 1.61
N GLY A 44 7.41 -0.91 1.38
CA GLY A 44 6.68 0.35 1.33
C GLY A 44 6.67 1.09 2.66
N CYS A 45 6.55 0.38 3.79
CA CYS A 45 6.65 0.98 5.13
C CYS A 45 8.05 1.51 5.41
N ILE A 46 9.10 0.76 5.08
CA ILE A 46 10.48 1.21 5.26
C ILE A 46 10.73 2.49 4.45
N TRP A 47 10.37 2.47 3.17
CA TRP A 47 10.48 3.65 2.31
C TRP A 47 9.62 4.81 2.81
N GLY A 48 8.34 4.55 3.12
CA GLY A 48 7.39 5.55 3.60
C GLY A 48 7.82 6.19 4.92
N LEU A 49 8.38 5.41 5.86
CA LEU A 49 8.91 5.95 7.12
C LEU A 49 10.07 6.92 6.88
N ILE A 50 11.07 6.51 6.09
CA ILE A 50 12.22 7.35 5.77
C ILE A 50 11.73 8.64 5.09
N GLN A 51 10.87 8.51 4.08
CA GLN A 51 10.33 9.62 3.32
C GLN A 51 9.45 10.57 4.17
N GLY A 52 8.50 10.02 4.95
CA GLY A 52 7.58 10.80 5.77
C GLY A 52 8.30 11.57 6.86
N ILE A 53 9.24 10.92 7.57
CA ILE A 53 10.08 11.59 8.57
C ILE A 53 10.93 12.69 7.90
N THR A 54 11.55 12.40 6.74
CA THR A 54 12.36 13.39 6.03
C THR A 54 11.53 14.62 5.65
N LEU A 55 10.31 14.45 5.16
CA LEU A 55 9.41 15.56 4.83
C LEU A 55 9.06 16.40 6.06
N VAL A 56 8.74 15.77 7.18
CA VAL A 56 8.41 16.48 8.44
C VAL A 56 9.58 17.28 8.96
N VAL A 57 10.76 16.69 9.02
CA VAL A 57 11.93 17.37 9.63
C VAL A 57 12.51 18.46 8.75
N THR A 58 12.39 18.34 7.41
CA THR A 58 12.98 19.29 6.45
C THR A 58 12.03 20.42 6.04
N ARG A 59 10.73 20.34 6.36
CA ARG A 59 9.74 21.38 6.05
C ARG A 59 10.13 22.73 6.66
N THR A 60 9.52 23.81 6.18
CA THR A 60 9.66 25.13 6.78
C THR A 60 9.12 25.11 8.23
N GLY A 61 9.96 25.50 9.19
CA GLY A 61 9.66 25.38 10.63
C GLY A 61 9.92 23.99 11.22
N GLY A 62 10.43 23.03 10.45
CA GLY A 62 10.81 21.71 10.94
C GLY A 62 12.13 21.72 11.73
N ILE A 63 12.36 20.65 12.50
CA ILE A 63 13.49 20.50 13.44
C ILE A 63 14.86 20.57 12.71
N LEU A 64 14.94 20.06 11.48
CA LEU A 64 16.12 20.07 10.60
C LEU A 64 15.77 20.75 9.28
N GLN A 65 15.20 21.94 9.36
CA GLN A 65 14.73 22.67 8.17
C GLN A 65 15.76 22.69 7.04
N ASN A 66 15.39 22.08 5.90
CA ASN A 66 16.18 22.10 4.68
C ASN A 66 15.29 22.28 3.46
N ARG A 67 15.21 23.52 2.98
CA ARG A 67 14.35 23.87 1.85
C ARG A 67 14.68 23.09 0.57
N ALA A 68 15.96 22.83 0.30
CA ALA A 68 16.37 22.12 -0.91
C ALA A 68 15.83 20.69 -0.93
N ILE A 69 15.99 19.94 0.16
CA ILE A 69 15.46 18.58 0.28
C ILE A 69 13.94 18.59 0.18
N TYR A 70 13.27 19.48 0.92
CA TYR A 70 11.81 19.53 0.93
C TYR A 70 11.23 19.88 -0.43
N TYR A 71 11.77 20.89 -1.13
CA TYR A 71 11.27 21.33 -2.44
C TYR A 71 11.53 20.31 -3.56
N VAL A 72 12.48 19.40 -3.41
CA VAL A 72 12.68 18.28 -4.35
C VAL A 72 11.81 17.09 -4.00
N LEU A 73 11.82 16.68 -2.71
CA LEU A 73 11.14 15.46 -2.29
C LEU A 73 9.62 15.58 -2.32
N ASN A 74 9.07 16.71 -1.87
CA ASN A 74 7.63 16.92 -1.79
C ASN A 74 6.91 16.84 -3.16
N PRO A 75 7.34 17.53 -4.23
CA PRO A 75 6.70 17.37 -5.53
C PRO A 75 6.93 15.99 -6.15
N LEU A 76 8.09 15.36 -5.93
CA LEU A 76 8.34 13.99 -6.40
C LEU A 76 7.35 12.99 -5.81
N VAL A 77 7.13 13.07 -4.50
CA VAL A 77 6.15 12.23 -3.79
C VAL A 77 4.74 12.49 -4.33
N ASN A 78 4.36 13.74 -4.52
CA ASN A 78 3.05 14.09 -5.05
C ASN A 78 2.88 13.58 -6.50
N ALA A 79 3.91 13.69 -7.34
CA ALA A 79 3.88 13.18 -8.71
C ALA A 79 3.67 11.65 -8.75
N LEU A 80 4.41 10.89 -7.94
CA LEU A 80 4.25 9.43 -7.86
C LEU A 80 2.84 9.03 -7.38
N ARG A 81 2.27 9.76 -6.42
CA ARG A 81 0.93 9.51 -5.89
C ARG A 81 -0.20 9.90 -6.84
N SER A 82 0.04 10.82 -7.76
CA SER A 82 -0.96 11.26 -8.74
C SER A 82 -1.15 10.26 -9.89
N LEU A 83 -0.24 9.32 -10.06
CA LEU A 83 -0.33 8.32 -11.12
C LEU A 83 -1.32 7.23 -10.74
N PRO A 84 -2.30 6.89 -11.61
CA PRO A 84 -3.10 5.68 -11.47
C PRO A 84 -2.18 4.45 -11.41
N PHE A 85 -2.48 3.51 -10.50
CA PHE A 85 -1.62 2.34 -10.28
C PHE A 85 -1.31 1.57 -11.57
N ILE A 86 -2.31 1.39 -12.44
CA ILE A 86 -2.13 0.64 -13.71
C ILE A 86 -1.11 1.31 -14.64
N ILE A 87 -1.05 2.65 -14.65
CA ILE A 87 -0.06 3.41 -15.44
C ILE A 87 1.32 3.24 -14.83
N LEU A 88 1.43 3.36 -13.51
CA LEU A 88 2.68 3.17 -12.78
C LEU A 88 3.23 1.74 -13.00
N LEU A 89 2.37 0.73 -12.93
CA LEU A 89 2.73 -0.67 -13.16
C LEU A 89 3.38 -0.85 -14.54
N ILE A 90 2.76 -0.31 -15.60
CA ILE A 90 3.29 -0.40 -16.96
C ILE A 90 4.61 0.38 -17.10
N ALA A 91 4.69 1.58 -16.53
CA ALA A 91 5.89 2.41 -16.59
C ALA A 91 7.10 1.78 -15.89
N VAL A 92 6.86 0.95 -14.86
CA VAL A 92 7.89 0.31 -14.05
C VAL A 92 8.30 -1.09 -14.58
N ILE A 93 7.66 -1.62 -15.63
CA ILE A 93 8.02 -2.91 -16.25
C ILE A 93 9.53 -3.05 -16.53
N PRO A 94 10.22 -2.07 -17.14
CA PRO A 94 11.65 -2.20 -17.39
C PRO A 94 12.47 -2.38 -16.10
N LEU A 95 12.14 -1.62 -15.06
CA LEU A 95 12.79 -1.72 -13.76
C LEU A 95 12.50 -3.08 -13.10
N THR A 96 11.27 -3.55 -13.16
CA THR A 96 10.86 -4.87 -12.66
C THR A 96 11.65 -5.98 -13.31
N LYS A 97 11.82 -5.95 -14.64
CA LYS A 97 12.63 -6.94 -15.38
C LYS A 97 14.10 -6.92 -14.94
N ILE A 98 14.66 -5.76 -14.67
CA ILE A 98 16.06 -5.65 -14.20
C ILE A 98 16.20 -6.26 -12.79
N LEU A 99 15.24 -6.00 -11.89
CA LEU A 99 15.33 -6.42 -10.49
C LEU A 99 14.95 -7.90 -10.27
N VAL A 100 13.94 -8.39 -11.00
CA VAL A 100 13.34 -9.71 -10.77
C VAL A 100 13.61 -10.70 -11.92
N GLY A 101 14.02 -10.20 -13.09
CA GLY A 101 14.24 -11.01 -14.29
C GLY A 101 12.99 -11.28 -15.12
N THR A 102 11.79 -10.99 -14.59
CA THR A 102 10.50 -11.16 -15.26
C THR A 102 9.59 -9.97 -15.00
N SER A 103 8.56 -9.79 -15.83
CA SER A 103 7.52 -8.78 -15.62
C SER A 103 6.17 -9.39 -15.25
N ILE A 104 6.07 -10.72 -15.14
CA ILE A 104 4.83 -11.46 -14.89
C ILE A 104 5.03 -12.30 -13.63
N GLY A 105 3.94 -12.49 -12.87
CA GLY A 105 3.89 -13.27 -11.65
C GLY A 105 4.00 -12.44 -10.37
N THR A 106 3.73 -13.09 -9.25
CA THR A 106 3.59 -12.52 -7.92
C THR A 106 4.81 -11.71 -7.47
N TRP A 107 6.02 -12.25 -7.67
CA TRP A 107 7.27 -11.57 -7.30
C TRP A 107 7.55 -10.32 -8.15
N ALA A 108 7.19 -10.37 -9.43
CA ALA A 108 7.32 -9.20 -10.30
C ALA A 108 6.39 -8.07 -9.86
N ALA A 109 5.18 -8.38 -9.43
CA ALA A 109 4.19 -7.39 -8.98
C ALA A 109 4.59 -6.65 -7.70
N ILE A 110 5.44 -7.24 -6.85
CA ILE A 110 5.91 -6.60 -5.60
C ILE A 110 6.64 -5.28 -5.90
N VAL A 111 7.41 -5.20 -6.99
CA VAL A 111 8.16 -3.98 -7.34
C VAL A 111 7.23 -2.78 -7.59
N PRO A 112 6.31 -2.82 -8.57
CA PRO A 112 5.39 -1.70 -8.80
C PRO A 112 4.46 -1.43 -7.62
N LEU A 113 4.01 -2.45 -6.88
CA LEU A 113 3.20 -2.28 -5.67
C LEU A 113 3.98 -1.53 -4.57
N THR A 114 5.26 -1.83 -4.39
CA THR A 114 6.13 -1.11 -3.44
C THR A 114 6.31 0.35 -3.83
N ILE A 115 6.55 0.62 -5.12
CA ILE A 115 6.71 1.98 -5.65
C ILE A 115 5.40 2.77 -5.54
N TYR A 116 4.26 2.10 -5.63
CA TYR A 116 2.94 2.70 -5.43
C TYR A 116 2.67 3.03 -3.96
N VAL A 117 2.85 2.05 -3.07
CA VAL A 117 2.45 2.19 -1.67
C VAL A 117 3.46 2.99 -0.84
N GLY A 118 4.76 2.98 -1.18
CA GLY A 118 5.80 3.70 -0.45
C GLY A 118 5.55 5.20 -0.33
N PRO A 119 5.42 5.94 -1.45
CA PRO A 119 5.08 7.37 -1.42
C PRO A 119 3.72 7.66 -0.78
N TYR A 120 2.76 6.76 -0.94
CA TYR A 120 1.45 6.87 -0.32
C TYR A 120 1.55 6.80 1.21
N LEU A 121 2.20 5.75 1.74
CA LEU A 121 2.45 5.61 3.17
C LEU A 121 3.31 6.75 3.71
N GLY A 122 4.33 7.20 2.98
CA GLY A 122 5.16 8.33 3.39
C GLY A 122 4.35 9.60 3.63
N ARG A 123 3.35 9.88 2.81
CA ARG A 123 2.46 11.02 3.01
C ARG A 123 1.52 10.82 4.20
N LEU A 124 0.99 9.61 4.40
CA LEU A 124 0.16 9.30 5.56
C LEU A 124 0.95 9.40 6.86
N ILE A 125 2.21 8.94 6.87
CA ILE A 125 3.11 9.08 8.01
C ILE A 125 3.42 10.55 8.27
N GLU A 126 3.74 11.33 7.24
CA GLU A 126 3.93 12.78 7.38
C GLU A 126 2.73 13.43 8.04
N THR A 127 1.51 13.16 7.56
CA THR A 127 0.28 13.69 8.14
C THR A 127 0.15 13.33 9.62
N SER A 128 0.37 12.05 9.97
CA SER A 128 0.32 11.59 11.37
C SER A 128 1.32 12.31 12.29
N LEU A 129 2.55 12.53 11.81
CA LEU A 129 3.57 13.20 12.59
C LEU A 129 3.31 14.71 12.73
N LEU A 130 2.60 15.32 11.78
CA LEU A 130 2.21 16.72 11.83
C LEU A 130 1.04 17.01 12.76
N GLU A 131 0.27 16.00 13.16
CA GLU A 131 -0.81 16.10 14.15
C GLU A 131 -0.29 16.26 15.59
N VAL A 132 1.00 15.93 15.82
CA VAL A 132 1.62 16.06 17.15
C VAL A 132 1.72 17.53 17.55
N ASN A 133 1.33 17.83 18.77
CA ASN A 133 1.35 19.20 19.31
C ASN A 133 2.78 19.76 19.32
N GLU A 134 2.95 20.96 18.77
CA GLU A 134 4.25 21.64 18.71
C GLU A 134 4.88 21.86 20.08
N GLY A 135 4.06 22.06 21.13
CA GLY A 135 4.56 22.19 22.51
C GLY A 135 5.33 20.96 23.02
N ILE A 136 5.04 19.75 22.50
CA ILE A 136 5.82 18.54 22.82
C ILE A 136 7.23 18.65 22.24
N ILE A 137 7.34 19.16 21.01
CA ILE A 137 8.60 19.36 20.31
C ILE A 137 9.43 20.44 21.01
N GLU A 138 8.80 21.58 21.35
CA GLU A 138 9.44 22.68 22.07
C GLU A 138 9.92 22.25 23.45
N SER A 139 9.09 21.50 24.19
CA SER A 139 9.47 20.96 25.50
C SER A 139 10.67 20.00 25.40
N ALA A 140 10.70 19.14 24.40
CA ALA A 140 11.81 18.22 24.17
C ALA A 140 13.10 18.98 23.82
N GLN A 141 12.99 20.07 23.01
CA GLN A 141 14.13 20.95 22.69
C GLN A 141 14.66 21.67 23.92
N ALA A 142 13.76 22.20 24.77
CA ALA A 142 14.12 22.86 26.03
C ALA A 142 14.86 21.92 27.01
N MET A 143 14.55 20.62 26.96
CA MET A 143 15.26 19.57 27.70
C MET A 143 16.61 19.18 27.07
N GLY A 144 17.03 19.77 25.95
CA GLY A 144 18.27 19.48 25.27
C GLY A 144 18.25 18.19 24.44
N ALA A 145 17.06 17.68 24.07
CA ALA A 145 16.97 16.51 23.21
C ALA A 145 17.47 16.80 21.79
N ASN A 146 18.27 15.90 21.24
CA ASN A 146 18.70 16.02 19.85
C ASN A 146 17.58 15.66 18.87
N PRO A 147 17.66 16.06 17.58
CA PRO A 147 16.60 15.83 16.59
C PRO A 147 16.13 14.38 16.50
N TRP A 148 17.04 13.42 16.54
CA TRP A 148 16.71 11.99 16.50
C TRP A 148 15.93 11.55 17.75
N GLN A 149 16.31 12.03 18.92
CA GLN A 149 15.60 11.75 20.18
C GLN A 149 14.19 12.35 20.15
N ILE A 150 14.03 13.56 19.62
CA ILE A 150 12.73 14.21 19.49
C ILE A 150 11.80 13.35 18.64
N ILE A 151 12.25 12.90 17.46
CA ILE A 151 11.45 12.10 16.56
C ILE A 151 11.10 10.74 17.18
N VAL A 152 12.09 10.00 17.66
CA VAL A 152 11.89 8.59 18.06
C VAL A 152 11.26 8.48 19.45
N LYS A 153 11.58 9.37 20.39
CA LYS A 153 11.12 9.26 21.78
C LYS A 153 9.87 10.10 22.10
N PHE A 154 9.56 11.11 21.28
CA PHE A 154 8.44 12.02 21.54
C PHE A 154 7.42 11.99 20.41
N VAL A 155 7.83 12.30 19.17
CA VAL A 155 6.89 12.48 18.05
C VAL A 155 6.26 11.16 17.60
N ILE A 156 7.05 10.12 17.34
CA ILE A 156 6.51 8.81 16.89
C ILE A 156 5.62 8.17 17.96
N PRO A 157 5.99 8.10 19.26
CA PRO A 157 5.11 7.54 20.28
C PRO A 157 3.80 8.31 20.46
N GLU A 158 3.83 9.64 20.33
CA GLU A 158 2.62 10.47 20.41
C GLU A 158 1.71 10.25 19.20
N ALA A 159 2.27 10.16 18.00
CA ALA A 159 1.55 9.92 16.76
C ALA A 159 1.06 8.48 16.57
N ARG A 160 1.36 7.55 17.50
CA ARG A 160 1.14 6.10 17.31
C ARG A 160 -0.28 5.73 16.85
N SER A 161 -1.30 6.36 17.40
CA SER A 161 -2.70 6.06 17.07
C SER A 161 -3.02 6.43 15.62
N SER A 162 -2.60 7.63 15.19
CA SER A 162 -2.76 8.10 13.81
C SER A 162 -1.91 7.26 12.85
N LEU A 163 -0.68 6.88 13.23
CA LEU A 163 0.18 6.02 12.43
C LEU A 163 -0.44 4.65 12.18
N ILE A 164 -1.03 4.01 13.20
CA ILE A 164 -1.69 2.70 13.06
C ILE A 164 -2.91 2.83 12.14
N LEU A 165 -3.74 3.85 12.32
CA LEU A 165 -4.91 4.08 11.48
C LEU A 165 -4.50 4.30 10.01
N ASN A 166 -3.51 5.14 9.78
CA ASN A 166 -3.00 5.46 8.46
C ASN A 166 -2.30 4.25 7.80
N LEU A 167 -1.59 3.42 8.56
CA LEU A 167 -1.03 2.16 8.07
C LEU A 167 -2.14 1.19 7.64
N THR A 168 -3.21 1.07 8.41
CA THR A 168 -4.38 0.26 8.05
C THR A 168 -5.01 0.76 6.74
N THR A 169 -5.20 2.07 6.60
CA THR A 169 -5.71 2.70 5.37
C THR A 169 -4.82 2.39 4.17
N GLY A 170 -3.50 2.50 4.35
CA GLY A 170 -2.52 2.14 3.32
C GLY A 170 -2.58 0.66 2.93
N THR A 171 -2.78 -0.23 3.90
CA THR A 171 -2.92 -1.67 3.65
C THR A 171 -4.18 -1.97 2.83
N ILE A 172 -5.32 -1.37 3.16
CA ILE A 172 -6.57 -1.54 2.40
C ILE A 172 -6.39 -1.04 0.96
N THR A 173 -5.75 0.12 0.79
CA THR A 173 -5.44 0.67 -0.54
C THR A 173 -4.55 -0.27 -1.35
N LEU A 174 -3.54 -0.86 -0.70
CA LEU A 174 -2.62 -1.81 -1.33
C LEU A 174 -3.33 -3.10 -1.77
N ILE A 175 -4.24 -3.64 -0.95
CA ILE A 175 -5.08 -4.79 -1.33
C ILE A 175 -5.86 -4.49 -2.60
N GLY A 176 -6.47 -3.30 -2.71
CA GLY A 176 -7.13 -2.87 -3.94
C GLY A 176 -6.19 -2.83 -5.16
N ALA A 177 -4.94 -2.40 -4.97
CA ALA A 177 -3.93 -2.38 -6.04
C ALA A 177 -3.49 -3.80 -6.46
N THR A 178 -3.43 -4.79 -5.54
CA THR A 178 -3.12 -6.19 -5.91
C THR A 178 -4.18 -6.79 -6.82
N ALA A 179 -5.45 -6.41 -6.67
CA ALA A 179 -6.50 -6.84 -7.58
C ALA A 179 -6.26 -6.34 -9.01
N MET A 180 -5.78 -5.08 -9.17
CA MET A 180 -5.41 -4.54 -10.48
C MET A 180 -4.13 -5.20 -11.04
N ALA A 181 -3.18 -5.56 -10.18
CA ALA A 181 -1.98 -6.30 -10.59
C ALA A 181 -2.34 -7.70 -11.13
N GLY A 182 -3.33 -8.37 -10.53
CA GLY A 182 -3.86 -9.64 -11.04
C GLY A 182 -4.32 -9.56 -12.49
N ALA A 183 -4.96 -8.45 -12.89
CA ALA A 183 -5.43 -8.22 -14.27
C ALA A 183 -4.30 -8.29 -15.33
N VAL A 184 -3.07 -8.07 -14.93
CA VAL A 184 -1.89 -8.06 -15.82
C VAL A 184 -0.94 -9.25 -15.59
N GLY A 185 -1.45 -10.31 -14.97
CA GLY A 185 -0.72 -11.57 -14.80
C GLY A 185 0.16 -11.65 -13.56
N ALA A 186 -0.17 -10.89 -12.51
CA ALA A 186 0.50 -11.01 -11.20
C ALA A 186 0.07 -12.26 -10.42
N GLY A 187 -1.05 -12.89 -10.80
CA GLY A 187 -1.71 -13.91 -10.00
C GLY A 187 -2.59 -13.32 -8.89
N GLY A 188 -2.92 -14.15 -7.90
CA GLY A 188 -3.71 -13.75 -6.75
C GLY A 188 -5.23 -13.73 -6.99
N ILE A 189 -5.96 -13.27 -5.98
CA ILE A 189 -7.44 -13.23 -6.01
C ILE A 189 -7.94 -12.32 -7.15
N GLY A 190 -7.20 -11.26 -7.48
CA GLY A 190 -7.56 -10.38 -8.59
C GLY A 190 -7.54 -11.08 -9.94
N ASP A 191 -6.56 -11.95 -10.20
CA ASP A 191 -6.49 -12.78 -11.40
C ASP A 191 -7.65 -13.78 -11.46
N LEU A 192 -7.95 -14.44 -10.35
CA LEU A 192 -9.12 -15.33 -10.28
C LEU A 192 -10.43 -14.59 -10.59
N ALA A 193 -10.64 -13.44 -9.99
CA ALA A 193 -11.84 -12.65 -10.21
C ALA A 193 -12.04 -12.26 -11.67
N ILE A 194 -10.95 -11.95 -12.39
CA ILE A 194 -10.99 -11.61 -13.80
C ILE A 194 -11.15 -12.87 -14.66
N SER A 195 -10.34 -13.89 -14.41
CA SER A 195 -10.31 -15.11 -15.24
C SER A 195 -11.61 -15.91 -15.12
N TYR A 196 -12.13 -16.09 -13.93
CA TYR A 196 -13.36 -16.85 -13.69
C TYR A 196 -14.61 -15.97 -13.73
N GLY A 197 -14.60 -14.82 -13.01
CA GLY A 197 -15.78 -13.98 -12.92
C GLY A 197 -16.07 -13.18 -14.19
N TYR A 198 -15.06 -12.52 -14.78
CA TYR A 198 -15.26 -11.64 -15.92
C TYR A 198 -15.12 -12.34 -17.28
N GLN A 199 -14.09 -13.19 -17.46
CA GLN A 199 -13.83 -13.81 -18.77
C GLN A 199 -14.67 -15.06 -19.01
N ARG A 200 -14.88 -15.89 -17.98
CA ARG A 200 -15.64 -17.16 -18.10
C ARG A 200 -17.08 -17.05 -17.64
N PHE A 201 -17.47 -15.96 -16.95
CA PHE A 201 -18.80 -15.79 -16.34
C PHE A 201 -19.19 -16.94 -15.40
N ASP A 202 -18.22 -17.48 -14.67
CA ASP A 202 -18.36 -18.63 -13.79
C ASP A 202 -18.56 -18.18 -12.33
#